data_43a2bda414aabd24476f23b95b85bab8
#
_entry.id   43a2bda414aabd24476f23b95b85bab8
#
_cell.length_a   1.000
_cell.length_b   1.000
_cell.length_c   1.000
_cell.angle_alpha   90.00
_cell.angle_beta   90.00
_cell.angle_gamma   90.00
#
_symmetry.space_group_name_H-M   'P 1'
#
loop_
_entity.id
_entity.type
_entity.pdbx_description
1 polymer ?
#
loop_
_entity_poly.entity_id
_entity_poly.type
_entity_poly.pdbx_seq_one_letter_code
_entity_poly.pdbx_strand_id
1 'polypeptide(L)'
;LEHLAHSFQHTCIVANPGEKEMKDMICKAHINILPSFSNTGIKLKLLNALFNGKHCIVNDATVEGTGLEKLCHIANNAAAMKSIIEQLYDQPISNSEIGMRRDVLHKIFNNDNNAAQQLEWIWGEGKYLLNFS
;
A
#
# COMPACT_ATOMS: atom_id res chain seq x y z
N LEU A 1 0.86 -7.60 21.08
CA LEU A 1 1.31 -6.49 20.24
C LEU A 1 1.77 -5.27 21.04
N GLU A 2 0.99 -4.81 22.02
CA GLU A 2 1.39 -3.70 22.89
C GLU A 2 2.67 -4.00 23.67
N HIS A 3 2.84 -5.24 24.13
CA HIS A 3 4.06 -5.68 24.80
C HIS A 3 5.31 -5.59 23.91
N LEU A 4 5.18 -5.88 22.60
CA LEU A 4 6.27 -5.78 21.64
C LEU A 4 6.62 -4.31 21.35
N ALA A 5 5.63 -3.44 21.23
CA ALA A 5 5.85 -2.02 20.99
C ALA A 5 6.62 -1.33 22.13
N HIS A 6 6.38 -1.71 23.38
CA HIS A 6 7.12 -1.20 24.54
C HIS A 6 8.59 -1.66 24.59
N SER A 7 8.93 -2.73 23.87
CA SER A 7 10.29 -3.27 23.83
C SER A 7 11.20 -2.56 22.82
N PHE A 8 10.65 -1.76 21.92
CA PHE A 8 11.39 -1.08 20.87
C PHE A 8 11.23 0.44 20.96
N GLN A 9 12.36 1.14 21.02
CA GLN A 9 12.37 2.59 20.85
C GLN A 9 11.85 2.96 19.44
N HIS A 10 11.14 4.05 19.33
CA HIS A 10 10.59 4.57 18.08
C HIS A 10 9.48 3.71 17.44
N THR A 11 8.82 2.88 18.24
CA THR A 11 7.66 2.10 17.81
C THR A 11 6.40 2.60 18.50
N CYS A 12 5.33 2.79 17.74
CA CYS A 12 4.02 3.10 18.29
C CYS A 12 2.95 2.19 17.67
N ILE A 13 1.92 1.89 18.46
CA ILE A 13 0.74 1.18 18.01
C ILE A 13 -0.41 2.18 17.92
N VAL A 14 -1.04 2.21 16.76
CA VAL A 14 -2.28 2.95 16.54
C VAL A 14 -3.41 1.94 16.40
N ALA A 15 -4.26 1.85 17.41
CA ALA A 15 -5.38 0.91 17.43
C ALA A 15 -6.61 1.55 16.79
N ASN A 16 -7.26 0.84 15.88
CA ASN A 16 -8.50 1.25 15.22
C ASN A 16 -8.49 2.69 14.69
N PRO A 17 -7.49 3.07 13.85
CA PRO A 17 -7.45 4.41 13.30
C PRO A 17 -8.68 4.70 12.45
N GLY A 18 -9.18 5.94 12.52
CA GLY A 18 -10.21 6.41 11.59
C GLY A 18 -9.68 6.49 10.15
N GLU A 19 -10.57 6.61 9.17
CA GLU A 19 -10.20 6.65 7.75
C GLU A 19 -9.19 7.76 7.43
N LYS A 20 -9.44 8.96 7.95
CA LYS A 20 -8.54 10.11 7.76
C LYS A 20 -7.16 9.86 8.38
N GLU A 21 -7.13 9.34 9.59
CA GLU A 21 -5.89 9.01 10.29
C GLU A 21 -5.08 7.94 9.54
N MET A 22 -5.74 6.89 9.09
CA MET A 22 -5.12 5.83 8.28
C MET A 22 -4.53 6.40 6.99
N LYS A 23 -5.28 7.24 6.30
CA LYS A 23 -4.81 7.90 5.08
C LYS A 23 -3.60 8.78 5.34
N ASP A 24 -3.63 9.57 6.40
CA ASP A 24 -2.50 10.43 6.79
C ASP A 24 -1.25 9.60 7.10
N MET A 25 -1.39 8.49 7.81
CA MET A 25 -0.29 7.58 8.11
C MET A 25 0.31 6.99 6.82
N ILE A 26 -0.52 6.52 5.90
CA ILE A 26 -0.09 5.98 4.61
C ILE A 26 0.66 7.03 3.78
N CYS A 27 0.13 8.24 3.69
CA CYS A 27 0.75 9.33 2.93
C CYS A 27 2.10 9.79 3.51
N LYS A 28 2.20 9.83 4.82
CA LYS A 28 3.40 10.31 5.53
C LYS A 28 4.49 9.26 5.60
N ALA A 29 4.15 7.98 5.64
CA ALA A 29 5.11 6.90 5.71
C ALA A 29 6.06 6.93 4.51
N HIS A 30 7.36 6.79 4.78
CA HIS A 30 8.36 6.61 3.73
C HIS A 30 8.21 5.24 3.04
N ILE A 31 7.94 4.21 3.84
CA ILE A 31 7.72 2.84 3.38
C ILE A 31 6.45 2.30 4.05
N ASN A 32 5.53 1.83 3.26
CA ASN A 32 4.36 1.07 3.72
C ASN A 32 4.66 -0.43 3.59
N ILE A 33 4.50 -1.19 4.65
CA ILE A 33 4.78 -2.63 4.67
C ILE A 33 3.47 -3.38 4.88
N LEU A 34 3.08 -4.17 3.90
CA LEU A 34 1.78 -4.85 3.85
C LEU A 34 1.93 -6.34 3.54
N PRO A 35 2.47 -7.15 4.46
CA PRO A 35 2.52 -8.59 4.26
C PRO A 35 1.12 -9.21 4.44
N SER A 36 0.82 -10.21 3.63
CA SER A 36 -0.38 -11.05 3.80
C SER A 36 -0.01 -12.44 4.23
N PHE A 37 -0.75 -12.97 5.16
CA PHE A 37 -0.67 -14.38 5.60
C PHE A 37 -1.89 -15.19 5.13
N SER A 38 -2.83 -14.53 4.45
CA SER A 38 -4.01 -15.16 3.86
C SER A 38 -4.37 -14.47 2.56
N ASN A 39 -4.93 -15.20 1.60
CA ASN A 39 -5.31 -14.66 0.29
C ASN A 39 -6.57 -13.79 0.30
N THR A 40 -7.07 -13.39 1.47
CA THR A 40 -8.30 -12.63 1.62
C THR A 40 -8.09 -11.26 2.26
N GLY A 41 -8.71 -10.23 1.70
CA GLY A 41 -8.94 -8.94 2.37
C GLY A 41 -7.86 -7.86 2.24
N ILE A 42 -6.74 -8.12 1.55
CA ILE A 42 -5.61 -7.18 1.51
C ILE A 42 -5.61 -6.26 0.29
N LYS A 43 -6.31 -6.63 -0.77
CA LYS A 43 -6.33 -5.85 -2.01
C LYS A 43 -6.68 -4.38 -1.78
N LEU A 44 -7.58 -4.10 -0.85
CA LEU A 44 -7.99 -2.75 -0.48
C LEU A 44 -6.86 -1.93 0.17
N LYS A 45 -6.16 -2.51 1.12
CA LYS A 45 -5.01 -1.87 1.79
C LYS A 45 -3.87 -1.62 0.81
N LEU A 46 -3.62 -2.57 -0.08
CA LEU A 46 -2.61 -2.45 -1.12
C LEU A 46 -2.92 -1.29 -2.06
N LEU A 47 -4.14 -1.21 -2.56
CA LEU A 47 -4.57 -0.12 -3.44
C LEU A 47 -4.45 1.24 -2.76
N ASN A 48 -4.88 1.33 -1.50
CA ASN A 48 -4.74 2.55 -0.72
C ASN A 48 -3.26 2.99 -0.60
N ALA A 49 -2.37 2.05 -0.29
CA ALA A 49 -0.94 2.33 -0.20
C ALA A 49 -0.33 2.73 -1.54
N LEU A 50 -0.76 2.11 -2.64
CA LEU A 50 -0.25 2.44 -3.97
C LEU A 50 -0.76 3.78 -4.50
N PHE A 51 -2.01 4.13 -4.22
CA PHE A 51 -2.58 5.42 -4.64
C PHE A 51 -2.09 6.60 -3.80
N ASN A 52 -1.96 6.42 -2.50
CA ASN A 52 -1.71 7.52 -1.56
C ASN A 52 -0.31 7.49 -0.94
N GLY A 53 0.34 6.34 -0.93
CA GLY A 53 1.63 6.15 -0.26
C GLY A 53 2.84 6.34 -1.16
N LYS A 54 4.00 6.19 -0.55
CA LYS A 54 5.31 6.23 -1.21
C LYS A 54 5.78 4.83 -1.56
N HIS A 55 6.88 4.36 -1.01
CA HIS A 55 7.33 2.98 -1.24
C HIS A 55 6.36 1.98 -0.60
N CYS A 56 6.20 0.82 -1.24
CA CYS A 56 5.35 -0.25 -0.74
C CYS A 56 6.09 -1.59 -0.80
N ILE A 57 6.21 -2.26 0.33
CA ILE A 57 6.80 -3.59 0.43
C ILE A 57 5.69 -4.58 0.76
N VAL A 58 5.62 -5.64 -0.02
CA VAL A 58 4.61 -6.70 0.10
C VAL A 58 5.26 -8.08 -0.01
N ASN A 59 4.52 -9.12 0.29
CA ASN A 59 4.91 -10.48 -0.08
C ASN A 59 4.08 -10.97 -1.28
N ASP A 60 4.44 -12.10 -1.86
CA ASP A 60 3.74 -12.67 -3.02
C ASP A 60 2.25 -12.84 -2.76
N ALA A 61 1.85 -13.31 -1.57
CA ALA A 61 0.46 -13.49 -1.21
C ALA A 61 -0.38 -12.20 -1.27
N THR A 62 0.24 -11.04 -1.05
CA THR A 62 -0.44 -9.74 -1.16
C THR A 62 -0.80 -9.38 -2.59
N VAL A 63 0.09 -9.67 -3.55
CA VAL A 63 -0.04 -9.22 -4.95
C VAL A 63 -0.57 -10.28 -5.89
N GLU A 64 -0.59 -11.53 -5.45
CA GLU A 64 -1.04 -12.65 -6.29
C GLU A 64 -2.41 -12.39 -6.92
N GLY A 65 -2.46 -12.49 -8.24
CA GLY A 65 -3.68 -12.27 -9.04
C GLY A 65 -4.15 -10.82 -9.14
N THR A 66 -3.33 -9.85 -8.71
CA THR A 66 -3.70 -8.42 -8.79
C THR A 66 -3.17 -7.72 -10.05
N GLY A 67 -2.08 -8.22 -10.64
CA GLY A 67 -1.37 -7.52 -11.71
C GLY A 67 -0.57 -6.31 -11.24
N LEU A 68 -0.40 -6.14 -9.91
CA LEU A 68 0.26 -4.98 -9.30
C LEU A 68 1.70 -5.25 -8.85
N GLU A 69 2.23 -6.42 -9.17
CA GLU A 69 3.55 -6.88 -8.71
C GLU A 69 4.67 -5.88 -9.05
N LYS A 70 4.59 -5.28 -10.24
CA LYS A 70 5.60 -4.32 -10.73
C LYS A 70 5.58 -2.97 -10.01
N LEU A 71 4.53 -2.70 -9.25
CA LEU A 71 4.37 -1.45 -8.51
C LEU A 71 4.85 -1.55 -7.06
N CYS A 72 5.27 -2.74 -6.65
CA CYS A 72 5.66 -3.06 -5.28
C CYS A 72 7.08 -3.62 -5.22
N HIS A 73 7.68 -3.53 -4.05
CA HIS A 73 8.87 -4.30 -3.71
C HIS A 73 8.41 -5.59 -3.03
N ILE A 74 8.89 -6.75 -3.51
CA ILE A 74 8.43 -8.06 -3.02
C ILE A 74 9.47 -8.63 -2.07
N ALA A 75 9.03 -8.96 -0.85
CA ALA A 75 9.83 -9.61 0.18
C ALA A 75 9.03 -10.72 0.84
N ASN A 76 9.51 -11.96 0.70
CA ASN A 76 8.81 -13.15 1.22
C ASN A 76 9.37 -13.65 2.57
N ASN A 77 10.39 -13.01 3.08
CA ASN A 77 10.98 -13.32 4.39
C ASN A 77 11.59 -12.06 5.03
N ALA A 78 11.91 -12.17 6.30
CA ALA A 78 12.47 -11.06 7.07
C ALA A 78 13.80 -10.54 6.52
N ALA A 79 14.67 -11.43 6.04
CA ALA A 79 15.98 -11.03 5.48
C ALA A 79 15.82 -10.21 4.20
N ALA A 80 14.95 -10.64 3.28
CA ALA A 80 14.62 -9.89 2.07
C ALA A 80 13.98 -8.54 2.38
N MET A 81 13.05 -8.50 3.33
CA MET A 81 12.41 -7.26 3.77
C MET A 81 13.42 -6.28 4.34
N LYS A 82 14.30 -6.73 5.22
CA LYS A 82 15.37 -5.92 5.78
C LYS A 82 16.27 -5.33 4.69
N SER A 83 16.70 -6.16 3.75
CA SER A 83 17.55 -5.72 2.62
C SER A 83 16.88 -4.62 1.79
N ILE A 84 15.60 -4.77 1.48
CA ILE A 84 14.84 -3.76 0.73
C ILE A 84 14.68 -2.47 1.55
N ILE A 85 14.38 -2.57 2.83
CA ILE A 85 14.27 -1.39 3.71
C ILE A 85 15.59 -0.61 3.73
N GLU A 86 16.72 -1.31 3.88
CA GLU A 86 18.04 -0.69 3.87
C GLU A 86 18.34 0.02 2.54
N GLN A 87 17.96 -0.58 1.40
CA GLN A 87 18.11 0.03 0.08
C GLN A 87 17.25 1.29 -0.08
N LEU A 88 16.03 1.27 0.43
CA LEU A 88 15.06 2.36 0.28
C LEU A 88 15.19 3.47 1.33
N TYR A 89 15.94 3.23 2.40
CA TYR A 89 15.98 4.10 3.57
C TYR A 89 16.29 5.55 3.22
N ASP A 90 17.29 5.77 2.39
CA ASP A 90 17.73 7.11 1.95
C ASP A 90 17.25 7.47 0.52
N GLN A 91 16.33 6.69 -0.05
CA GLN A 91 15.84 6.91 -1.40
C GLN A 91 14.39 7.41 -1.39
N PRO A 92 14.15 8.71 -1.53
CA PRO A 92 12.80 9.21 -1.70
C PRO A 92 12.22 8.70 -3.02
N ILE A 93 10.92 8.35 -3.00
CA ILE A 93 10.24 8.00 -4.24
C ILE A 93 10.21 9.20 -5.18
N SER A 94 10.55 8.99 -6.44
CA SER A 94 10.56 10.06 -7.43
C SER A 94 9.15 10.39 -7.93
N ASN A 95 8.94 11.63 -8.37
CA ASN A 95 7.68 12.01 -9.02
C ASN A 95 7.41 11.21 -10.29
N SER A 96 8.47 10.79 -10.98
CA SER A 96 8.38 9.92 -12.16
C SER A 96 7.80 8.54 -11.80
N GLU A 97 8.27 7.94 -10.70
CA GLU A 97 7.73 6.65 -10.22
C GLU A 97 6.28 6.76 -9.78
N ILE A 98 5.93 7.83 -9.08
CA ILE A 98 4.54 8.11 -8.68
C ILE A 98 3.65 8.28 -9.91
N GLY A 99 4.10 9.02 -10.91
CA GLY A 99 3.38 9.22 -12.18
C GLY A 99 3.16 7.92 -12.93
N MET A 100 4.22 7.13 -13.12
CA MET A 100 4.14 5.83 -13.78
C MET A 100 3.19 4.87 -13.05
N ARG A 101 3.27 4.81 -11.73
CA ARG A 101 2.38 3.99 -10.90
C ARG A 101 0.93 4.41 -11.05
N ARG A 102 0.66 5.71 -11.04
CA ARG A 102 -0.68 6.26 -11.26
C ARG A 102 -1.24 5.86 -12.63
N ASP A 103 -0.43 5.97 -13.68
CA ASP A 103 -0.83 5.60 -15.04
C ASP A 103 -1.17 4.11 -15.14
N VAL A 104 -0.37 3.24 -14.53
CA VAL A 104 -0.64 1.80 -14.49
C VAL A 104 -1.93 1.49 -13.73
N LEU A 105 -2.12 2.12 -12.56
CA LEU A 105 -3.34 1.94 -11.76
C LEU A 105 -4.57 2.41 -12.53
N HIS A 106 -4.52 3.55 -13.19
CA HIS A 106 -5.60 4.04 -14.04
C HIS A 106 -5.91 3.09 -15.19
N LYS A 107 -4.90 2.54 -15.87
CA LYS A 107 -5.11 1.55 -16.93
C LYS A 107 -5.79 0.29 -16.44
N ILE A 108 -5.34 -0.25 -15.31
CA ILE A 108 -5.92 -1.48 -14.74
C ILE A 108 -7.39 -1.25 -14.35
N PHE A 109 -7.70 -0.10 -13.76
CA PHE A 109 -9.05 0.19 -13.26
C PHE A 109 -9.97 0.88 -14.27
N ASN A 110 -9.44 1.50 -15.34
CA ASN A 110 -10.25 2.14 -16.37
C ASN A 110 -10.55 1.26 -17.59
N ASN A 111 -9.83 0.16 -17.77
CA ASN A 111 -10.03 -0.75 -18.91
C ASN A 111 -11.24 -1.68 -18.77
N ASP A 112 -11.81 -1.80 -17.57
CA ASP A 112 -13.05 -2.53 -17.34
C ASP A 112 -14.22 -1.56 -17.21
N ASN A 113 -15.30 -1.83 -17.95
CA ASN A 113 -16.58 -1.10 -17.81
C ASN A 113 -17.15 -1.17 -16.37
N ASN A 114 -16.51 -1.93 -15.49
CA ASN A 114 -16.84 -2.08 -14.09
C ASN A 114 -15.84 -1.40 -13.15
N ALA A 115 -14.86 -0.65 -13.65
CA ALA A 115 -13.81 -0.05 -12.82
C ALA A 115 -14.37 0.90 -11.76
N ALA A 116 -15.35 1.73 -12.12
CA ALA A 116 -16.03 2.61 -11.18
C ALA A 116 -16.77 1.79 -10.09
N GLN A 117 -17.41 0.70 -10.48
CA GLN A 117 -18.13 -0.20 -9.57
C GLN A 117 -17.17 -1.00 -8.67
N GLN A 118 -16.03 -1.44 -9.20
CA GLN A 118 -14.99 -2.09 -8.40
C GLN A 118 -14.34 -1.11 -7.42
N LEU A 119 -14.13 0.13 -7.81
CA LEU A 119 -13.64 1.19 -6.95
C LEU A 119 -14.67 1.55 -5.86
N GLU A 120 -15.96 1.57 -6.19
CA GLU A 120 -17.02 1.70 -5.18
C GLU A 120 -17.04 0.56 -4.18
N TRP A 121 -16.88 -0.68 -4.64
CA TRP A 121 -16.80 -1.84 -3.75
C TRP A 121 -15.55 -1.81 -2.87
N ILE A 122 -14.45 -1.32 -3.40
CA ILE A 122 -13.18 -1.23 -2.70
C ILE A 122 -13.18 -0.07 -1.71
N TRP A 123 -13.76 1.08 -2.07
CA TRP A 123 -13.66 2.32 -1.31
C TRP A 123 -14.95 2.73 -0.59
N GLY A 124 -16.07 2.01 -0.81
CA GLY A 124 -17.38 2.38 -0.28
C GLY A 124 -17.84 3.77 -0.75
N GLU A 125 -19.04 3.89 -1.25
CA GLU A 125 -19.75 5.14 -1.57
C GLU A 125 -18.96 6.25 -2.30
N GLY A 126 -18.00 5.93 -3.13
CA GLY A 126 -17.32 6.90 -4.01
C GLY A 126 -16.49 8.01 -3.34
N LYS A 127 -16.35 7.97 -2.02
CA LYS A 127 -15.65 9.02 -1.25
C LYS A 127 -14.18 9.20 -1.63
N TYR A 128 -13.57 8.18 -2.20
CA TYR A 128 -12.15 8.17 -2.52
C TYR A 128 -11.83 8.42 -3.99
N LEU A 129 -12.82 8.32 -4.88
CA LEU A 129 -12.65 8.57 -6.31
C LEU A 129 -12.25 10.02 -6.62
N LEU A 130 -12.70 10.96 -5.81
CA LEU A 130 -12.39 12.39 -5.95
C LEU A 130 -10.94 12.75 -5.65
N ASN A 131 -10.18 11.85 -5.02
CA ASN A 131 -8.79 12.07 -4.66
C ASN A 131 -7.78 11.55 -5.69
N PHE A 132 -8.25 10.96 -6.79
CA PHE A 132 -7.43 10.37 -7.84
C PHE A 132 -7.47 11.11 -9.17
N SER A 133 -8.22 12.16 -9.22
CA SER A 133 -8.30 13.04 -10.40
C SER A 133 -7.10 13.98 -10.49
#